data_dd0f0de0e153975651350c967d9ba335
#
_entry.id   dd0f0de0e153975651350c967d9ba335
#
_cell.length_a   1.000
_cell.length_b   1.000
_cell.length_c   1.000
_cell.angle_alpha   90.00
_cell.angle_beta   90.00
_cell.angle_gamma   90.00
#
_symmetry.space_group_name_H-M   'P 1'
#
loop_
_entity.id
_entity.type
_entity.pdbx_description
1 polymer ?
#
loop_
_entity_poly.entity_id
_entity_poly.type
_entity_poly.pdbx_seq_one_letter_code
_entity_poly.pdbx_strand_id
1 'polypeptide(L)'
;MTLERYIYDRIVPKYSSFDDAHKEDHAQAVIEQAMKLLDGKDAWLATQENPDSIWKEDVDRNMLLTAAACHDLGLINGRENHHLDSGVIIRKDSRLREWFTEEEIEIIAQAAEDHRASGKSAPRSIYGMIVAEADRLIDGETIIRRPIQFGFKHSPDLDREGHVARAVSHLEEKYGRGGYLKLWIPWSDNAVRLSALQDLIADRQELIKEVRRLLS
;
A
#
# COMPACT_ATOMS: atom_id res chain seq x y z
N MET A 1 -8.17 -27.49 4.31
CA MET A 1 -8.47 -26.08 4.70
C MET A 1 -8.65 -25.31 3.40
N THR A 2 -9.60 -24.37 3.29
CA THR A 2 -9.72 -23.53 2.09
C THR A 2 -8.62 -22.46 2.10
N LEU A 3 -8.28 -21.90 0.94
CA LEU A 3 -7.31 -20.81 0.82
C LEU A 3 -7.73 -19.62 1.70
N GLU A 4 -8.99 -19.21 1.62
CA GLU A 4 -9.50 -18.07 2.40
C GLU A 4 -9.30 -18.30 3.90
N ARG A 5 -9.64 -19.49 4.43
CA ARG A 5 -9.35 -19.83 5.84
C ARG A 5 -7.86 -19.82 6.15
N TYR A 6 -7.01 -20.23 5.21
CA TYR A 6 -5.57 -20.15 5.40
C TYR A 6 -5.11 -18.69 5.53
N ILE A 7 -5.59 -17.82 4.66
CA ILE A 7 -5.26 -16.39 4.70
C ILE A 7 -5.69 -15.76 6.04
N TYR A 8 -6.98 -15.91 6.42
CA TYR A 8 -7.50 -15.23 7.59
C TYR A 8 -7.11 -15.89 8.92
N ASP A 9 -6.89 -17.21 8.97
CA ASP A 9 -6.55 -17.91 10.21
C ASP A 9 -5.03 -18.03 10.44
N ARG A 10 -4.18 -17.88 9.38
CA ARG A 10 -2.74 -18.15 9.46
C ARG A 10 -1.84 -17.03 8.95
N ILE A 11 -2.27 -16.26 7.97
CA ILE A 11 -1.47 -15.18 7.40
C ILE A 11 -1.74 -13.86 8.11
N VAL A 12 -2.99 -13.39 8.10
CA VAL A 12 -3.40 -12.11 8.72
C VAL A 12 -2.99 -12.01 10.19
N PRO A 13 -3.12 -13.05 11.05
CA PRO A 13 -2.71 -12.95 12.45
C PRO A 13 -1.20 -12.71 12.68
N LYS A 14 -0.34 -12.96 11.68
CA LYS A 14 1.11 -12.66 11.80
C LYS A 14 1.38 -11.15 11.92
N TYR A 15 0.48 -10.33 11.41
CA TYR A 15 0.56 -8.86 11.46
C TYR A 15 0.43 -8.29 12.88
N SER A 16 -0.14 -9.05 13.84
CA SER A 16 -0.25 -8.63 15.25
C SER A 16 1.09 -8.28 15.90
N SER A 17 2.19 -8.84 15.39
CA SER A 17 3.55 -8.60 15.88
C SER A 17 4.23 -7.36 15.28
N PHE A 18 3.63 -6.71 14.28
CA PHE A 18 4.22 -5.57 13.59
C PHE A 18 3.90 -4.24 14.31
N ASP A 19 4.40 -3.13 13.77
CA ASP A 19 4.14 -1.81 14.33
C ASP A 19 2.67 -1.38 14.13
N ASP A 20 2.23 -0.35 14.85
CA ASP A 20 0.83 0.08 14.86
C ASP A 20 0.29 0.51 13.49
N ALA A 21 1.15 0.83 12.53
CA ALA A 21 0.74 1.19 11.18
C ALA A 21 0.55 -0.03 10.25
N HIS A 22 1.00 -1.22 10.67
CA HIS A 22 1.04 -2.44 9.85
C HIS A 22 0.48 -3.65 10.61
N LYS A 23 -0.57 -3.44 11.44
CA LYS A 23 -1.27 -4.50 12.15
C LYS A 23 -2.31 -5.21 11.26
N GLU A 24 -3.06 -6.12 11.86
CA GLU A 24 -4.08 -6.93 11.19
C GLU A 24 -5.14 -6.10 10.46
N ASP A 25 -5.56 -4.99 11.04
CA ASP A 25 -6.51 -4.03 10.45
C ASP A 25 -5.98 -3.40 9.15
N HIS A 26 -4.68 -3.09 9.08
CA HIS A 26 -4.04 -2.65 7.85
C HIS A 26 -4.07 -3.74 6.78
N ALA A 27 -3.67 -4.98 7.12
CA ALA A 27 -3.70 -6.08 6.17
C ALA A 27 -5.12 -6.33 5.62
N GLN A 28 -6.13 -6.28 6.50
CA GLN A 28 -7.53 -6.41 6.09
C GLN A 28 -7.99 -5.27 5.17
N ALA A 29 -7.64 -4.03 5.51
CA ALA A 29 -7.96 -2.86 4.68
C ALA A 29 -7.32 -2.95 3.28
N VAL A 30 -6.08 -3.43 3.18
CA VAL A 30 -5.40 -3.64 1.89
C VAL A 30 -6.09 -4.74 1.08
N ILE A 31 -6.47 -5.86 1.72
CA ILE A 31 -7.25 -6.93 1.07
C ILE A 31 -8.57 -6.37 0.52
N GLU A 32 -9.35 -5.69 1.36
CA GLU A 32 -10.65 -5.12 0.97
C GLU A 32 -10.51 -4.14 -0.20
N GLN A 33 -9.52 -3.26 -0.13
CA GLN A 33 -9.26 -2.30 -1.20
C GLN A 33 -8.80 -2.97 -2.50
N ALA A 34 -7.94 -4.00 -2.43
CA ALA A 34 -7.53 -4.77 -3.60
C ALA A 34 -8.71 -5.46 -4.28
N MET A 35 -9.61 -6.06 -3.48
CA MET A 35 -10.83 -6.68 -4.01
C MET A 35 -11.78 -5.64 -4.64
N LYS A 36 -11.95 -4.48 -4.00
CA LYS A 36 -12.75 -3.37 -4.55
C LYS A 36 -12.19 -2.88 -5.89
N LEU A 37 -10.87 -2.75 -6.00
CA LEU A 37 -10.21 -2.37 -7.24
C LEU A 37 -10.42 -3.42 -8.34
N LEU A 38 -10.32 -4.71 -8.01
CA LEU A 38 -10.61 -5.79 -8.95
C LEU A 38 -12.06 -5.74 -9.43
N ASP A 39 -13.03 -5.61 -8.52
CA ASP A 39 -14.45 -5.58 -8.84
C ASP A 39 -14.85 -4.36 -9.71
N GLY A 40 -14.10 -3.24 -9.60
CA GLY A 40 -14.31 -2.04 -10.42
C GLY A 40 -13.72 -2.09 -11.83
N LYS A 41 -12.82 -3.04 -12.10
CA LYS A 41 -12.06 -3.12 -13.36
C LYS A 41 -12.94 -3.22 -14.61
N ASP A 42 -13.88 -4.15 -14.62
CA ASP A 42 -14.70 -4.42 -15.80
C ASP A 42 -15.67 -3.26 -16.10
N ALA A 43 -16.22 -2.64 -15.07
CA ALA A 43 -17.08 -1.47 -15.23
C ALA A 43 -16.29 -0.30 -15.84
N TRP A 44 -15.06 -0.08 -15.40
CA TRP A 44 -14.18 0.93 -15.99
C TRP A 44 -13.79 0.59 -17.43
N LEU A 45 -13.39 -0.66 -17.71
CA LEU A 45 -13.05 -1.12 -19.08
C LEU A 45 -14.18 -0.87 -20.08
N ALA A 46 -15.42 -1.08 -19.66
CA ALA A 46 -16.59 -0.84 -20.52
C ALA A 46 -16.76 0.63 -20.93
N THR A 47 -16.11 1.58 -20.24
CA THR A 47 -16.15 3.02 -20.56
C THR A 47 -14.99 3.46 -21.46
N GLN A 48 -13.99 2.59 -21.72
CA GLN A 48 -12.78 2.94 -22.45
C GLN A 48 -12.88 2.53 -23.93
N GLU A 49 -12.55 3.43 -24.85
CA GLU A 49 -12.49 3.11 -26.27
C GLU A 49 -11.27 2.24 -26.62
N ASN A 50 -10.10 2.59 -26.12
CA ASN A 50 -8.81 1.93 -26.40
C ASN A 50 -7.97 1.77 -25.12
N PRO A 51 -8.35 0.90 -24.17
CA PRO A 51 -7.54 0.68 -22.99
C PRO A 51 -6.27 -0.09 -23.32
N ASP A 52 -5.19 0.18 -22.58
CA ASP A 52 -3.94 -0.56 -22.67
C ASP A 52 -4.17 -2.05 -22.41
N SER A 53 -3.34 -2.90 -23.04
CA SER A 53 -3.49 -4.36 -22.99
C SER A 53 -3.43 -4.92 -21.58
N ILE A 54 -2.63 -4.32 -20.70
CA ILE A 54 -2.48 -4.75 -19.30
C ILE A 54 -3.82 -4.72 -18.54
N TRP A 55 -4.69 -3.77 -18.85
CA TRP A 55 -6.01 -3.68 -18.20
C TRP A 55 -7.01 -4.75 -18.67
N LYS A 56 -6.72 -5.40 -19.81
CA LYS A 56 -7.53 -6.48 -20.38
C LYS A 56 -7.14 -7.87 -19.85
N GLU A 57 -6.02 -7.96 -19.12
CA GLU A 57 -5.58 -9.21 -18.53
C GLU A 57 -6.59 -9.72 -17.50
N ASP A 58 -6.83 -11.02 -17.51
CA ASP A 58 -7.61 -11.67 -16.48
C ASP A 58 -6.82 -11.67 -15.16
N VAL A 59 -7.52 -11.36 -14.07
CA VAL A 59 -6.93 -11.33 -12.73
C VAL A 59 -7.61 -12.40 -11.88
N ASP A 60 -6.85 -13.42 -11.51
CA ASP A 60 -7.33 -14.43 -10.57
C ASP A 60 -7.51 -13.81 -9.18
N ARG A 61 -8.72 -13.91 -8.65
CA ARG A 61 -9.12 -13.32 -7.37
C ARG A 61 -8.33 -13.92 -6.19
N ASN A 62 -8.02 -15.21 -6.24
CA ASN A 62 -7.30 -15.91 -5.17
C ASN A 62 -5.82 -15.52 -5.16
N MET A 63 -5.20 -15.36 -6.32
CA MET A 63 -3.84 -14.86 -6.43
C MET A 63 -3.75 -13.44 -5.87
N LEU A 64 -4.67 -12.55 -6.25
CA LEU A 64 -4.70 -11.17 -5.77
C LEU A 64 -4.95 -11.11 -4.26
N LEU A 65 -5.89 -11.88 -3.73
CA LEU A 65 -6.15 -12.02 -2.30
C LEU A 65 -4.86 -12.41 -1.55
N THR A 66 -4.15 -13.41 -2.08
CA THR A 66 -2.92 -13.91 -1.45
C THR A 66 -1.81 -12.86 -1.49
N ALA A 67 -1.62 -12.19 -2.63
CA ALA A 67 -0.62 -11.13 -2.77
C ALA A 67 -0.90 -9.96 -1.80
N ALA A 68 -2.15 -9.49 -1.74
CA ALA A 68 -2.57 -8.43 -0.83
C ALA A 68 -2.40 -8.83 0.65
N ALA A 69 -2.75 -10.07 1.01
CA ALA A 69 -2.62 -10.56 2.39
C ALA A 69 -1.15 -10.74 2.83
N CYS A 70 -0.24 -10.98 1.89
CA CYS A 70 1.15 -11.30 2.19
C CYS A 70 2.12 -10.13 1.95
N HIS A 71 1.65 -8.95 1.47
CA HIS A 71 2.51 -7.88 0.97
C HIS A 71 3.55 -7.39 1.98
N ASP A 72 3.22 -7.37 3.25
CA ASP A 72 4.04 -6.84 4.34
C ASP A 72 4.60 -7.90 5.29
N LEU A 73 4.47 -9.20 4.99
CA LEU A 73 4.97 -10.28 5.86
C LEU A 73 6.47 -10.16 6.15
N GLY A 74 7.23 -9.58 5.24
CA GLY A 74 8.66 -9.36 5.39
C GLY A 74 9.04 -8.34 6.47
N LEU A 75 8.08 -7.59 7.03
CA LEU A 75 8.31 -6.71 8.18
C LEU A 75 8.85 -7.46 9.41
N ILE A 76 8.66 -8.78 9.48
CA ILE A 76 9.27 -9.62 10.52
C ILE A 76 10.80 -9.51 10.53
N ASN A 77 11.42 -9.21 9.39
CA ASN A 77 12.87 -9.02 9.23
C ASN A 77 13.29 -7.53 9.28
N GLY A 78 12.33 -6.61 9.49
CA GLY A 78 12.56 -5.17 9.53
C GLY A 78 12.09 -4.43 8.27
N ARG A 79 12.08 -3.09 8.34
CA ARG A 79 11.45 -2.24 7.30
C ARG A 79 12.26 -2.07 6.00
N GLU A 80 13.56 -2.24 6.05
CA GLU A 80 14.44 -1.83 4.93
C GLU A 80 14.12 -2.59 3.64
N ASN A 81 14.04 -3.92 3.73
CA ASN A 81 13.83 -4.82 2.61
C ASN A 81 12.51 -5.63 2.73
N HIS A 82 11.56 -5.19 3.57
CA HIS A 82 10.34 -5.95 3.87
C HIS A 82 9.60 -6.43 2.62
N HIS A 83 9.52 -5.62 1.57
CA HIS A 83 8.89 -5.98 0.31
C HIS A 83 9.56 -7.18 -0.36
N LEU A 84 10.90 -7.22 -0.44
CA LEU A 84 11.66 -8.36 -0.97
C LEU A 84 11.53 -9.59 -0.07
N ASP A 85 11.61 -9.39 1.24
CA ASP A 85 11.44 -10.46 2.22
C ASP A 85 10.03 -11.06 2.16
N SER A 86 9.00 -10.27 1.88
CA SER A 86 7.64 -10.77 1.63
C SER A 86 7.61 -11.74 0.44
N GLY A 87 8.24 -11.38 -0.67
CA GLY A 87 8.38 -12.26 -1.82
C GLY A 87 9.10 -13.57 -1.47
N VAL A 88 10.18 -13.49 -0.67
CA VAL A 88 10.91 -14.69 -0.20
C VAL A 88 10.02 -15.58 0.68
N ILE A 89 9.22 -15.00 1.58
CA ILE A 89 8.30 -15.72 2.45
C ILE A 89 7.24 -16.44 1.63
N ILE A 90 6.65 -15.77 0.64
CA ILE A 90 5.63 -16.33 -0.26
C ILE A 90 6.20 -17.54 -1.02
N ARG A 91 7.37 -17.42 -1.65
CA ARG A 91 8.01 -18.51 -2.39
C ARG A 91 8.33 -19.73 -1.52
N LYS A 92 8.64 -19.50 -0.24
CA LYS A 92 8.97 -20.56 0.73
C LYS A 92 7.76 -21.21 1.38
N ASP A 93 6.57 -20.62 1.27
CA ASP A 93 5.37 -21.16 1.87
C ASP A 93 4.86 -22.37 1.08
N SER A 94 5.19 -23.57 1.59
CA SER A 94 4.80 -24.84 0.94
C SER A 94 3.27 -25.05 0.89
N ARG A 95 2.50 -24.37 1.75
CA ARG A 95 1.04 -24.50 1.77
C ARG A 95 0.38 -23.85 0.55
N LEU A 96 0.99 -22.80 -0.01
CA LEU A 96 0.45 -22.14 -1.20
C LEU A 96 0.38 -23.08 -2.41
N ARG A 97 1.25 -24.10 -2.45
CA ARG A 97 1.25 -25.14 -3.49
C ARG A 97 0.02 -26.06 -3.47
N GLU A 98 -0.81 -25.97 -2.44
CA GLU A 98 -2.11 -26.66 -2.41
C GLU A 98 -3.13 -25.98 -3.35
N TRP A 99 -2.89 -24.71 -3.73
CA TRP A 99 -3.84 -23.90 -4.52
C TRP A 99 -3.23 -23.29 -5.78
N PHE A 100 -1.90 -23.15 -5.84
CA PHE A 100 -1.20 -22.41 -6.90
C PHE A 100 -0.04 -23.20 -7.48
N THR A 101 0.20 -23.02 -8.77
CA THR A 101 1.42 -23.47 -9.46
C THR A 101 2.64 -22.64 -9.05
N GLU A 102 3.85 -23.06 -9.41
CA GLU A 102 5.08 -22.29 -9.12
C GLU A 102 5.07 -20.93 -9.87
N GLU A 103 4.52 -20.91 -11.09
CA GLU A 103 4.39 -19.69 -11.88
C GLU A 103 3.43 -18.69 -11.23
N GLU A 104 2.30 -19.16 -10.71
CA GLU A 104 1.34 -18.32 -9.98
C GLU A 104 1.92 -17.82 -8.66
N ILE A 105 2.65 -18.65 -7.93
CA ILE A 105 3.36 -18.27 -6.70
C ILE A 105 4.41 -17.18 -7.02
N GLU A 106 5.11 -17.29 -8.14
CA GLU A 106 6.06 -16.26 -8.57
C GLU A 106 5.38 -14.92 -8.84
N ILE A 107 4.22 -14.91 -9.54
CA ILE A 107 3.42 -13.70 -9.79
C ILE A 107 2.95 -13.08 -8.46
N ILE A 108 2.45 -13.91 -7.53
CA ILE A 108 2.00 -13.47 -6.20
C ILE A 108 3.18 -12.83 -5.43
N ALA A 109 4.34 -13.47 -5.45
CA ALA A 109 5.53 -12.97 -4.77
C ALA A 109 6.00 -11.65 -5.37
N GLN A 110 6.04 -11.54 -6.70
CA GLN A 110 6.38 -10.30 -7.41
C GLN A 110 5.40 -9.18 -7.10
N ALA A 111 4.10 -9.46 -7.00
CA ALA A 111 3.11 -8.46 -6.65
C ALA A 111 3.34 -7.90 -5.23
N ALA A 112 3.71 -8.76 -4.27
CA ALA A 112 4.09 -8.32 -2.94
C ALA A 112 5.40 -7.50 -2.94
N GLU A 113 6.40 -7.87 -3.74
CA GLU A 113 7.64 -7.10 -3.87
C GLU A 113 7.42 -5.70 -4.46
N ASP A 114 6.47 -5.56 -5.38
CA ASP A 114 6.23 -4.34 -6.16
C ASP A 114 5.41 -3.27 -5.40
N HIS A 115 4.87 -3.59 -4.19
CA HIS A 115 3.97 -2.67 -3.48
C HIS A 115 4.66 -1.40 -2.97
N ARG A 116 5.98 -1.43 -2.74
CA ARG A 116 6.71 -0.34 -2.07
C ARG A 116 6.60 0.99 -2.81
N ALA A 117 6.06 2.02 -2.14
CA ALA A 117 5.84 3.35 -2.74
C ALA A 117 7.11 4.06 -3.21
N SER A 118 8.26 3.83 -2.54
CA SER A 118 9.57 4.38 -2.90
C SER A 118 10.31 3.56 -3.95
N GLY A 119 9.69 2.52 -4.52
CA GLY A 119 10.25 1.74 -5.61
C GLY A 119 10.52 2.60 -6.84
N LYS A 120 11.67 2.38 -7.50
CA LYS A 120 12.06 3.16 -8.69
C LYS A 120 11.38 2.67 -9.96
N SER A 121 10.97 1.41 -10.00
CA SER A 121 10.35 0.76 -11.15
C SER A 121 8.83 0.69 -11.02
N ALA A 122 8.14 0.66 -12.15
CA ALA A 122 6.73 0.30 -12.16
C ALA A 122 6.53 -1.16 -11.71
N PRO A 123 5.39 -1.49 -11.10
CA PRO A 123 5.03 -2.87 -10.82
C PRO A 123 5.04 -3.73 -12.09
N ARG A 124 5.49 -4.98 -11.96
CA ARG A 124 5.72 -5.91 -13.08
C ARG A 124 4.44 -6.47 -13.71
N SER A 125 3.32 -6.41 -12.99
CA SER A 125 2.04 -6.99 -13.41
C SER A 125 0.87 -6.16 -12.90
N ILE A 126 -0.32 -6.42 -13.43
CA ILE A 126 -1.58 -5.85 -12.93
C ILE A 126 -1.81 -6.21 -11.44
N TYR A 127 -1.39 -7.39 -10.99
CA TYR A 127 -1.44 -7.78 -9.58
C TYR A 127 -0.60 -6.83 -8.71
N GLY A 128 0.65 -6.57 -9.11
CA GLY A 128 1.53 -5.63 -8.42
C GLY A 128 0.98 -4.21 -8.41
N MET A 129 0.36 -3.76 -9.53
CA MET A 129 -0.29 -2.45 -9.59
C MET A 129 -1.47 -2.33 -8.63
N ILE A 130 -2.32 -3.36 -8.56
CA ILE A 130 -3.49 -3.37 -7.67
C ILE A 130 -3.05 -3.42 -6.20
N VAL A 131 -2.09 -4.28 -5.84
CA VAL A 131 -1.57 -4.37 -4.46
C VAL A 131 -0.91 -3.07 -4.04
N ALA A 132 -0.05 -2.51 -4.90
CA ALA A 132 0.61 -1.24 -4.64
C ALA A 132 -0.40 -0.08 -4.49
N GLU A 133 -1.45 -0.05 -5.29
CA GLU A 133 -2.52 0.96 -5.17
C GLU A 133 -3.37 0.76 -3.91
N ALA A 134 -3.68 -0.49 -3.57
CA ALA A 134 -4.47 -0.83 -2.40
C ALA A 134 -3.75 -0.46 -1.09
N ASP A 135 -2.44 -0.66 -1.01
CA ASP A 135 -1.61 -0.23 0.13
C ASP A 135 -1.56 1.30 0.30
N ARG A 136 -1.80 2.05 -0.77
CA ARG A 136 -1.85 3.52 -0.74
C ARG A 136 -3.22 4.04 -0.30
N LEU A 137 -3.67 3.66 0.88
CA LEU A 137 -4.91 4.20 1.46
C LEU A 137 -4.77 5.72 1.66
N ILE A 138 -5.28 6.50 0.70
CA ILE A 138 -5.23 7.96 0.74
C ILE A 138 -6.39 8.47 1.58
N ASP A 139 -6.10 8.65 2.87
CA ASP A 139 -6.94 9.36 3.82
C ASP A 139 -6.16 10.55 4.38
N GLY A 140 -6.65 11.76 4.13
CA GLY A 140 -5.89 12.98 4.36
C GLY A 140 -5.44 13.15 5.82
N GLU A 141 -6.31 12.91 6.79
CA GLU A 141 -5.98 13.03 8.20
C GLU A 141 -4.97 11.97 8.66
N THR A 142 -5.19 10.72 8.29
CA THR A 142 -4.27 9.61 8.59
C THR A 142 -2.90 9.84 7.99
N ILE A 143 -2.83 10.32 6.73
CA ILE A 143 -1.56 10.63 6.07
C ILE A 143 -0.79 11.72 6.81
N ILE A 144 -1.46 12.75 7.35
CA ILE A 144 -0.80 13.81 8.10
C ILE A 144 -0.38 13.33 9.50
N ARG A 145 -1.18 12.48 10.16
CA ARG A 145 -0.85 11.94 11.48
C ARG A 145 0.36 11.00 11.49
N ARG A 146 0.50 10.14 10.47
CA ARG A 146 1.57 9.14 10.40
C ARG A 146 2.99 9.72 10.52
N PRO A 147 3.43 10.75 9.75
CA PRO A 147 4.75 11.36 9.91
C PRO A 147 4.95 12.05 11.27
N ILE A 148 3.88 12.57 11.88
CA ILE A 148 3.93 13.15 13.22
C ILE A 148 4.25 12.04 14.24
N GLN A 149 3.47 10.96 14.27
CA GLN A 149 3.66 9.82 15.17
C GLN A 149 5.04 9.17 14.97
N PHE A 150 5.45 9.00 13.72
CA PHE A 150 6.79 8.51 13.39
C PHE A 150 7.89 9.42 13.95
N GLY A 151 7.71 10.75 13.87
CA GLY A 151 8.64 11.73 14.40
C GLY A 151 8.83 11.59 15.91
N PHE A 152 7.76 11.50 16.67
CA PHE A 152 7.84 11.31 18.12
C PHE A 152 8.60 10.03 18.52
N LYS A 153 8.41 8.95 17.77
CA LYS A 153 9.06 7.67 18.06
C LYS A 153 10.54 7.62 17.67
N HIS A 154 10.93 8.27 16.55
CA HIS A 154 12.26 8.10 15.94
C HIS A 154 13.15 9.34 16.02
N SER A 155 12.62 10.45 16.48
CA SER A 155 13.33 11.74 16.63
C SER A 155 12.86 12.45 17.92
N PRO A 156 12.96 11.78 19.11
CA PRO A 156 12.40 12.27 20.37
C PRO A 156 13.03 13.60 20.83
N ASP A 157 14.22 13.92 20.33
CA ASP A 157 14.97 15.14 20.71
C ASP A 157 14.48 16.40 19.97
N LEU A 158 13.58 16.24 18.98
CA LEU A 158 13.00 17.40 18.30
C LEU A 158 11.99 18.11 19.19
N ASP A 159 12.04 19.44 19.19
CA ASP A 159 10.97 20.24 19.76
C ASP A 159 9.70 20.20 18.89
N ARG A 160 8.64 20.85 19.36
CA ARG A 160 7.34 20.87 18.65
C ARG A 160 7.46 21.38 17.21
N GLU A 161 8.20 22.47 17.00
CA GLU A 161 8.37 23.06 15.67
C GLU A 161 9.26 22.20 14.77
N GLY A 162 10.25 21.51 15.33
CA GLY A 162 11.03 20.51 14.61
C GLY A 162 10.17 19.33 14.10
N HIS A 163 9.23 18.83 14.90
CA HIS A 163 8.26 17.83 14.46
C HIS A 163 7.34 18.35 13.36
N VAL A 164 6.87 19.61 13.46
CA VAL A 164 6.07 20.24 12.39
C VAL A 164 6.87 20.33 11.10
N ALA A 165 8.08 20.89 11.15
CA ALA A 165 8.93 21.06 9.96
C ALA A 165 9.22 19.71 9.28
N ARG A 166 9.54 18.68 10.07
CA ARG A 166 9.81 17.34 9.58
C ARG A 166 8.59 16.72 8.93
N ALA A 167 7.41 16.83 9.55
CA ALA A 167 6.18 16.26 9.00
C ALA A 167 5.80 16.96 7.69
N VAL A 168 5.88 18.28 7.62
CA VAL A 168 5.62 19.07 6.42
C VAL A 168 6.57 18.68 5.29
N SER A 169 7.88 18.61 5.55
CA SER A 169 8.87 18.20 4.54
C SER A 169 8.57 16.81 3.99
N HIS A 170 8.24 15.85 4.86
CA HIS A 170 7.88 14.49 4.44
C HIS A 170 6.60 14.45 3.56
N LEU A 171 5.60 15.26 3.92
CA LEU A 171 4.35 15.34 3.15
C LEU A 171 4.59 15.95 1.76
N GLU A 172 5.38 17.03 1.69
CA GLU A 172 5.77 17.65 0.41
C GLU A 172 6.56 16.68 -0.48
N GLU A 173 7.56 16.00 0.09
CA GLU A 173 8.43 15.07 -0.62
C GLU A 173 7.69 13.84 -1.15
N LYS A 174 6.77 13.28 -0.37
CA LYS A 174 6.07 12.05 -0.74
C LYS A 174 4.81 12.33 -1.54
N TYR A 175 3.95 13.24 -1.09
CA TYR A 175 2.60 13.44 -1.61
C TYR A 175 2.41 14.72 -2.41
N GLY A 176 3.34 15.68 -2.36
CA GLY A 176 3.26 16.91 -3.15
C GLY A 176 3.16 16.63 -4.66
N ARG A 177 2.80 17.61 -5.47
CA ARG A 177 2.61 17.45 -6.93
C ARG A 177 3.86 16.94 -7.66
N GLY A 178 5.06 17.18 -7.12
CA GLY A 178 6.33 16.61 -7.56
C GLY A 178 6.83 15.45 -6.71
N GLY A 179 6.02 14.91 -5.82
CA GLY A 179 6.39 13.86 -4.87
C GLY A 179 6.59 12.50 -5.53
N TYR A 180 7.24 11.59 -4.79
CA TYR A 180 7.58 10.28 -5.32
C TYR A 180 6.43 9.27 -5.30
N LEU A 181 5.31 9.55 -4.61
CA LEU A 181 4.14 8.66 -4.61
C LEU A 181 3.55 8.60 -6.03
N LYS A 182 3.40 7.39 -6.55
CA LYS A 182 2.75 7.12 -7.83
C LYS A 182 1.50 6.28 -7.62
N LEU A 183 0.45 6.60 -8.34
CA LEU A 183 -0.77 5.82 -8.44
C LEU A 183 -0.74 5.01 -9.72
N TRP A 184 -1.32 3.81 -9.69
CA TRP A 184 -1.22 2.87 -10.80
C TRP A 184 -2.57 2.54 -11.43
N ILE A 185 -3.67 2.64 -10.67
CA ILE A 185 -4.99 2.16 -11.09
C ILE A 185 -5.88 3.34 -11.52
N PRO A 186 -6.21 3.46 -12.82
CA PRO A 186 -6.95 4.63 -13.33
C PRO A 186 -8.39 4.76 -12.84
N TRP A 187 -9.00 3.67 -12.35
CA TRP A 187 -10.35 3.68 -11.75
C TRP A 187 -10.35 3.77 -10.22
N SER A 188 -9.20 4.00 -9.62
CA SER A 188 -9.08 4.19 -8.17
C SER A 188 -9.54 5.58 -7.73
N ASP A 189 -10.25 5.64 -6.61
CA ASP A 189 -10.60 6.90 -5.95
C ASP A 189 -9.37 7.67 -5.41
N ASN A 190 -8.20 7.00 -5.32
CA ASN A 190 -6.99 7.60 -4.80
C ASN A 190 -6.52 8.82 -5.57
N ALA A 191 -6.76 8.89 -6.89
CA ALA A 191 -6.37 10.05 -7.71
C ALA A 191 -7.10 11.31 -7.24
N VAL A 192 -8.40 11.21 -6.97
CA VAL A 192 -9.22 12.34 -6.49
C VAL A 192 -8.77 12.74 -5.08
N ARG A 193 -8.59 11.76 -4.19
CA ARG A 193 -8.16 11.99 -2.81
C ARG A 193 -6.74 12.58 -2.74
N LEU A 194 -5.82 12.09 -3.58
CA LEU A 194 -4.46 12.63 -3.68
C LEU A 194 -4.47 14.07 -4.20
N SER A 195 -5.30 14.39 -5.19
CA SER A 195 -5.42 15.75 -5.69
C SER A 195 -5.87 16.73 -4.60
N ALA A 196 -6.87 16.36 -3.81
CA ALA A 196 -7.32 17.18 -2.68
C ALA A 196 -6.22 17.38 -1.61
N LEU A 197 -5.45 16.32 -1.30
CA LEU A 197 -4.30 16.40 -0.41
C LEU A 197 -3.20 17.29 -0.99
N GLN A 198 -2.94 17.21 -2.30
CA GLN A 198 -1.96 18.03 -3.00
C GLN A 198 -2.31 19.52 -2.99
N ASP A 199 -3.59 19.85 -3.05
CA ASP A 199 -4.06 21.24 -2.93
C ASP A 199 -3.78 21.77 -1.52
N LEU A 200 -4.02 20.99 -0.46
CA LEU A 200 -3.63 21.32 0.90
C LEU A 200 -2.11 21.49 1.05
N ILE A 201 -1.32 20.57 0.49
CA ILE A 201 0.15 20.61 0.56
C ILE A 201 0.71 21.83 -0.17
N ALA A 202 0.09 22.26 -1.27
CA ALA A 202 0.50 23.43 -2.03
C ALA A 202 0.31 24.74 -1.25
N ASP A 203 -0.68 24.81 -0.35
CA ASP A 203 -0.81 25.89 0.64
C ASP A 203 0.00 25.55 1.90
N ARG A 204 1.30 25.87 1.87
CA ARG A 204 2.22 25.57 2.97
C ARG A 204 1.77 26.13 4.33
N GLN A 205 1.07 27.25 4.35
CA GLN A 205 0.60 27.86 5.62
C GLN A 205 -0.55 27.04 6.19
N GLU A 206 -1.50 26.65 5.35
CA GLU A 206 -2.62 25.82 5.78
C GLU A 206 -2.15 24.39 6.16
N LEU A 207 -1.18 23.83 5.42
CA LEU A 207 -0.57 22.55 5.79
C LEU A 207 0.09 22.62 7.19
N ILE A 208 0.88 23.65 7.48
CA ILE A 208 1.51 23.85 8.80
C ILE A 208 0.44 23.96 9.89
N LYS A 209 -0.63 24.70 9.64
CA LYS A 209 -1.74 24.84 10.59
C LYS A 209 -2.41 23.50 10.87
N GLU A 210 -2.64 22.70 9.84
CA GLU A 210 -3.26 21.39 9.97
C GLU A 210 -2.34 20.40 10.71
N VAL A 211 -1.03 20.38 10.39
CA VAL A 211 -0.04 19.58 11.13
C VAL A 211 -0.01 19.96 12.61
N ARG A 212 -0.02 21.28 12.94
CA ARG A 212 -0.06 21.75 14.32
C ARG A 212 -1.35 21.35 15.05
N ARG A 213 -2.50 21.37 14.37
CA ARG A 213 -3.79 20.91 14.90
C ARG A 213 -3.74 19.42 15.29
N LEU A 214 -3.11 18.60 14.45
CA LEU A 214 -3.01 17.16 14.68
C LEU A 214 -1.88 16.76 15.63
N LEU A 215 -1.00 17.70 15.97
CA LEU A 215 0.08 17.55 16.94
C LEU A 215 -0.39 17.85 18.38
N SER A 216 -1.58 18.44 18.54
CA SER A 216 -2.23 18.66 19.83
C SER A 216 -2.95 17.43 20.30
#